data_0efa44aba8eece9ec8673f53f2868594
#
_entry.id   0efa44aba8eece9ec8673f53f2868594
#
_cell.length_a   1.000
_cell.length_b   1.000
_cell.length_c   1.000
_cell.angle_alpha   90.00
_cell.angle_beta   90.00
_cell.angle_gamma   90.00
#
_symmetry.space_group_name_H-M   'P 1'
#
loop_
_entity.id
_entity.type
_entity.pdbx_description
1 polymer ?
#
loop_
_entity_poly.entity_id
_entity_poly.type
_entity_poly.pdbx_seq_one_letter_code
_entity_poly.pdbx_strand_id
1 'polypeptide(L)'
;MTVLGTALRPAATKVMLLGSGELGKEVAIECQRLGIETIAVDRYPDAPAMQVAHRAHVINMLHGESLRALIEQEKPDRKSVV
;
A
#
# COMPACT_ATOMS: atom_id res chain seq x y z
N MET A 1 -24.24 -1.85 -0.69
CA MET A 1 -23.15 -2.17 0.23
C MET A 1 -21.93 -2.61 -0.55
N THR A 2 -20.78 -2.06 -0.21
CA THR A 2 -19.53 -2.45 -0.87
C THR A 2 -19.00 -3.73 -0.20
N VAL A 3 -18.69 -4.73 -1.02
CA VAL A 3 -18.09 -5.96 -0.52
C VAL A 3 -16.57 -5.85 -0.72
N LEU A 4 -15.83 -6.00 0.37
CA LEU A 4 -14.38 -5.99 0.33
C LEU A 4 -13.87 -7.43 0.26
N GLY A 5 -12.90 -7.67 -0.62
CA GLY A 5 -12.26 -8.98 -0.69
C GLY A 5 -11.35 -9.20 0.51
N THR A 6 -11.08 -10.46 0.80
CA THR A 6 -10.13 -10.83 1.86
C THR A 6 -8.70 -10.55 1.41
N ALA A 7 -7.91 -9.93 2.27
CA ALA A 7 -6.50 -9.66 1.99
C ALA A 7 -5.75 -10.95 1.61
N LEU A 8 -4.76 -10.80 0.71
CA LEU A 8 -3.91 -11.89 0.20
C LEU A 8 -4.68 -12.95 -0.58
N ARG A 9 -5.87 -12.65 -1.06
CA ARG A 9 -6.68 -13.51 -1.92
C ARG A 9 -6.86 -12.86 -3.29
N PRO A 10 -7.19 -13.62 -4.34
CA PRO A 10 -7.37 -13.04 -5.68
C PRO A 10 -8.41 -11.91 -5.72
N ALA A 11 -9.42 -11.98 -4.88
CA ALA A 11 -10.48 -10.97 -4.81
C ALA A 11 -10.18 -9.84 -3.82
N ALA A 12 -8.95 -9.74 -3.31
CA ALA A 12 -8.60 -8.74 -2.30
C ALA A 12 -8.77 -7.32 -2.84
N THR A 13 -9.27 -6.43 -1.98
CA THR A 13 -9.22 -5.00 -2.22
C THR A 13 -7.83 -4.53 -1.78
N LYS A 14 -7.10 -3.89 -2.67
CA LYS A 14 -5.71 -3.48 -2.44
C LYS A 14 -5.60 -1.97 -2.37
N VAL A 15 -4.91 -1.47 -1.35
CA VAL A 15 -4.60 -0.05 -1.21
C VAL A 15 -3.09 0.13 -1.19
N MET A 16 -2.59 1.01 -2.05
CA MET A 16 -1.18 1.38 -2.09
C MET A 16 -1.00 2.72 -1.40
N LEU A 17 -0.12 2.76 -0.41
CA LEU A 17 0.18 3.97 0.35
C LEU A 17 1.48 4.56 -0.19
N LEU A 18 1.37 5.70 -0.86
CA LEU A 18 2.51 6.42 -1.42
C LEU A 18 3.03 7.40 -0.37
N GLY A 19 4.12 7.03 0.26
CA GLY A 19 4.58 7.67 1.48
C GLY A 19 4.10 6.85 2.67
N SER A 20 5.04 6.35 3.47
CA SER A 20 4.73 5.33 4.48
C SER A 20 5.23 5.74 5.86
N GLY A 21 5.09 7.03 6.20
CA GLY A 21 5.44 7.56 7.51
C GLY A 21 4.43 7.17 8.60
N GLU A 22 4.44 7.91 9.69
CA GLU A 22 3.58 7.59 10.85
C GLU A 22 2.09 7.64 10.51
N LEU A 23 1.65 8.64 9.74
CA LEU A 23 0.26 8.72 9.32
C LEU A 23 -0.09 7.55 8.41
N GLY A 24 0.83 7.17 7.52
CA GLY A 24 0.64 6.01 6.66
C GLY A 24 0.48 4.73 7.46
N LYS A 25 1.23 4.59 8.55
CA LYS A 25 1.09 3.45 9.45
C LYS A 25 -0.31 3.37 10.05
N GLU A 26 -0.85 4.50 10.51
CA GLU A 26 -2.21 4.54 11.05
C GLU A 26 -3.25 4.15 10.00
N VAL A 27 -3.09 4.64 8.78
CA VAL A 27 -3.97 4.29 7.66
C VAL A 27 -3.87 2.80 7.35
N ALA A 28 -2.66 2.24 7.33
CA ALA A 28 -2.46 0.82 7.08
C ALA A 28 -3.17 -0.04 8.12
N ILE A 29 -3.06 0.32 9.40
CA ILE A 29 -3.72 -0.41 10.48
C ILE A 29 -5.24 -0.39 10.30
N GLU A 30 -5.82 0.78 10.00
CA GLU A 30 -7.26 0.88 9.77
C GLU A 30 -7.70 0.06 8.56
N CYS A 31 -6.93 0.11 7.47
CA CYS A 31 -7.22 -0.72 6.30
C CYS A 31 -7.27 -2.20 6.66
N GLN A 32 -6.31 -2.65 7.48
CA GLN A 32 -6.24 -4.04 7.88
C GLN A 32 -7.41 -4.45 8.76
N ARG A 33 -7.92 -3.55 9.58
CA ARG A 33 -9.14 -3.81 10.36
C ARG A 33 -10.34 -4.06 9.46
N LEU A 34 -10.33 -3.46 8.26
CA LEU A 34 -11.39 -3.64 7.27
C LEU A 34 -11.13 -4.81 6.32
N GLY A 35 -10.03 -5.54 6.52
CA GLY A 35 -9.67 -6.66 5.65
C GLY A 35 -9.05 -6.24 4.33
N ILE A 36 -8.58 -5.00 4.21
CA ILE A 36 -7.96 -4.47 2.99
C ILE A 36 -6.49 -4.84 2.96
N GLU A 37 -6.03 -5.33 1.81
CA GLU A 37 -4.62 -5.63 1.59
C GLU A 37 -3.85 -4.32 1.37
N THR A 38 -2.79 -4.10 2.15
CA THR A 38 -2.03 -2.85 2.11
C THR A 38 -0.65 -3.05 1.52
N ILE A 39 -0.22 -2.07 0.72
CA ILE A 39 1.08 -2.04 0.06
C ILE A 39 1.72 -0.71 0.40
N ALA A 40 2.80 -0.73 1.17
CA ALA A 40 3.48 0.49 1.59
C ALA A 40 4.65 0.80 0.67
N VAL A 41 4.73 2.04 0.20
CA VAL A 41 5.79 2.49 -0.71
C VAL A 41 6.43 3.74 -0.13
N ASP A 42 7.75 3.73 -0.05
CA ASP A 42 8.52 4.90 0.36
C ASP A 42 9.92 4.81 -0.24
N ARG A 43 10.65 5.89 -0.21
CA ARG A 43 12.05 5.90 -0.64
C ARG A 43 13.01 5.42 0.45
N TYR A 44 12.56 5.33 1.67
CA TYR A 44 13.36 4.87 2.81
C TYR A 44 12.97 3.45 3.19
N PRO A 45 13.94 2.56 3.45
CA PRO A 45 13.65 1.25 3.99
C PRO A 45 13.10 1.38 5.42
N ASP A 46 12.30 0.40 5.80
CA ASP A 46 11.73 0.33 7.16
C ASP A 46 10.92 1.55 7.58
N ALA A 47 10.28 2.25 6.63
CA ALA A 47 9.36 3.32 6.96
C ALA A 47 8.22 2.77 7.85
N PRO A 48 7.65 3.60 8.73
CA PRO A 48 6.67 3.11 9.73
C PRO A 48 5.54 2.24 9.18
N ALA A 49 4.92 2.63 8.07
CA ALA A 49 3.83 1.83 7.50
C ALA A 49 4.32 0.50 6.94
N MET A 50 5.58 0.39 6.55
CA MET A 50 6.15 -0.86 6.05
C MET A 50 6.20 -1.95 7.13
N GLN A 51 6.22 -1.56 8.39
CA GLN A 51 6.28 -2.49 9.51
C GLN A 51 4.96 -3.26 9.69
N VAL A 52 3.87 -2.72 9.19
CA VAL A 52 2.54 -3.30 9.37
C VAL A 52 1.83 -3.64 8.06
N ALA A 53 2.32 -3.19 6.91
CA ALA A 53 1.71 -3.48 5.62
C ALA A 53 1.92 -4.94 5.22
N HIS A 54 1.09 -5.44 4.33
CA HIS A 54 1.23 -6.79 3.79
C HIS A 54 2.47 -6.90 2.90
N ARG A 55 2.76 -5.84 2.13
CA ARG A 55 3.97 -5.76 1.30
C ARG A 55 4.54 -4.35 1.38
N ALA A 56 5.84 -4.25 1.13
CA ALA A 56 6.54 -2.97 1.15
C ALA A 56 7.50 -2.89 -0.04
N HIS A 57 7.61 -1.70 -0.61
CA HIS A 57 8.54 -1.45 -1.70
C HIS A 57 9.32 -0.16 -1.42
N VAL A 58 10.63 -0.23 -1.59
CA VAL A 58 11.50 0.94 -1.46
C VAL A 58 11.86 1.41 -2.86
N ILE A 59 11.27 2.51 -3.28
CA ILE A 59 11.54 3.10 -4.60
C ILE A 59 11.57 4.62 -4.50
N ASN A 60 12.25 5.25 -5.47
CA ASN A 60 12.19 6.69 -5.61
C ASN A 60 10.91 7.06 -6.36
N MET A 61 9.92 7.55 -5.64
CA MET A 61 8.61 7.88 -6.22
C MET A 61 8.66 9.08 -7.18
N LEU A 62 9.79 9.81 -7.23
CA LEU A 62 10.00 10.85 -8.22
C LEU A 62 10.37 10.28 -9.59
N HIS A 63 10.74 9.00 -9.65
CA HIS A 63 10.98 8.28 -10.90
C HIS A 63 9.66 7.73 -11.40
N GLY A 64 9.04 8.41 -12.35
CA GLY A 64 7.73 8.03 -12.88
C GLY A 64 7.67 6.61 -13.43
N GLU A 65 8.75 6.15 -14.09
CA GLU A 65 8.77 4.78 -14.65
C GLU A 65 8.79 3.72 -13.57
N SER A 66 9.56 3.92 -12.50
CA SER A 66 9.61 2.96 -11.38
C SER A 66 8.26 2.87 -10.69
N LEU A 67 7.62 4.00 -10.46
CA LEU A 67 6.31 4.03 -9.83
C LEU A 67 5.25 3.38 -10.72
N ARG A 68 5.27 3.67 -12.02
CA ARG A 68 4.34 3.07 -12.98
C ARG A 68 4.47 1.55 -13.00
N ALA A 69 5.72 1.04 -13.07
CA ALA A 69 5.96 -0.39 -13.09
C ALA A 69 5.43 -1.05 -11.81
N LEU A 70 5.61 -0.42 -10.67
CA LEU A 70 5.11 -0.95 -9.40
C LEU A 70 3.59 -0.98 -9.36
N ILE A 71 2.92 0.09 -9.82
CA ILE A 71 1.48 0.14 -9.87
C ILE A 71 0.92 -0.95 -10.81
N GLU A 72 1.55 -1.16 -11.95
CA GLU A 72 1.15 -2.22 -12.88
C GLU A 72 1.36 -3.61 -12.29
N GLN A 73 2.43 -3.79 -11.54
CA GLN A 73 2.71 -5.06 -10.87
C GLN A 73 1.70 -5.36 -9.77
N GLU A 74 1.41 -4.39 -8.92
CA GLU A 74 0.55 -4.58 -7.76
C GLU A 74 -0.94 -4.41 -8.06
N LYS A 75 -1.28 -3.63 -9.07
CA LYS A 75 -2.67 -3.38 -9.50
C LYS A 75 -3.58 -2.98 -8.34
N PRO A 76 -3.23 -1.93 -7.59
CA PRO A 76 -4.06 -1.53 -6.44
C PRO A 76 -5.38 -0.93 -6.90
N ASP A 77 -6.43 -1.14 -6.11
CA ASP A 77 -7.74 -0.53 -6.33
C ASP A 77 -7.71 0.95 -5.97
N ARG A 78 -6.92 1.33 -4.98
CA ARG A 78 -6.76 2.70 -4.52
C ARG A 78 -5.28 3.02 -4.29
N LYS A 79 -4.93 4.27 -4.55
CA LYS A 79 -3.61 4.83 -4.24
C LYS A 79 -3.83 6.07 -3.37
N SER A 80 -3.09 6.17 -2.29
CA SER A 80 -3.19 7.29 -1.37
C SER A 80 -1.81 7.85 -1.07
N VAL A 81 -1.68 9.17 -1.11
CA VAL A 81 -0.47 9.88 -0.70
C VAL A 81 -0.66 10.32 0.75
N VAL A 82 0.18 9.84 1.61
CA VAL A 82 0.11 10.16 3.05
C VAL A 82 1.42 10.71 3.58
#